data_167d5a6f7ec0a33c719bfacbabbc2595
#
_entry.id   167d5a6f7ec0a33c719bfacbabbc2595
#
_cell.length_a   1.000
_cell.length_b   1.000
_cell.length_c   1.000
_cell.angle_alpha   90.00
_cell.angle_beta   90.00
_cell.angle_gamma   90.00
#
_symmetry.space_group_name_H-M   'P 1'
#
loop_
_entity.id
_entity.type
_entity.pdbx_description
1 polymer ?
#
loop_
_entity_poly.entity_id
_entity_poly.type
_entity_poly.pdbx_seq_one_letter_code
_entity_poly.pdbx_strand_id
1 'polypeptide(L)'
;MSIEIWTAEELAERLAKGEPVNLIDVREREEWQAGHIAEARLIPLSEFLDRMDELEPEREGPLVFICKAGVRSARVCEYLAQFGYDVVNVEGGMAAWPGEVVTGG
;
A
#
# COMPACT_ATOMS: atom_id res chain seq x y z
N MET A 1 14.66 1.52 -7.94
CA MET A 1 15.63 1.51 -6.84
C MET A 1 15.49 2.72 -5.92
N SER A 2 14.29 3.20 -5.79
CA SER A 2 14.02 4.36 -4.95
C SER A 2 12.82 4.12 -4.08
N ILE A 3 12.81 4.75 -2.91
CA ILE A 3 11.65 4.75 -2.03
C ILE A 3 11.18 6.19 -1.94
N GLU A 4 9.97 6.40 -2.42
CA GLU A 4 9.30 7.68 -2.32
C GLU A 4 8.34 7.64 -1.13
N ILE A 5 8.05 8.79 -0.54
CA ILE A 5 7.14 8.84 0.61
C ILE A 5 5.98 9.76 0.27
N TRP A 6 4.76 9.24 0.42
CA TRP A 6 3.55 10.05 0.33
C TRP A 6 2.91 10.11 1.71
N THR A 7 2.25 11.20 2.02
CA THR A 7 1.37 11.23 3.19
C THR A 7 0.06 10.52 2.84
N ALA A 8 -0.70 10.14 3.86
CA ALA A 8 -2.01 9.55 3.63
C ALA A 8 -2.94 10.53 2.91
N GLU A 9 -2.79 11.84 3.19
CA GLU A 9 -3.58 12.86 2.51
C GLU A 9 -3.24 12.94 1.03
N GLU A 10 -1.95 12.87 0.68
CA GLU A 10 -1.54 12.85 -0.73
C GLU A 10 -2.13 11.66 -1.47
N LEU A 11 -2.12 10.49 -0.84
CA LEU A 11 -2.72 9.30 -1.44
C LEU A 11 -4.20 9.52 -1.68
N ALA A 12 -4.90 10.07 -0.68
CA ALA A 12 -6.34 10.32 -0.81
C ALA A 12 -6.63 11.27 -1.96
N GLU A 13 -5.82 12.32 -2.11
CA GLU A 13 -6.00 13.29 -3.20
C GLU A 13 -5.79 12.64 -4.57
N ARG A 14 -4.77 11.80 -4.69
CA ARG A 14 -4.49 11.12 -5.97
C ARG A 14 -5.60 10.19 -6.35
N LEU A 15 -6.11 9.42 -5.39
CA LEU A 15 -7.23 8.51 -5.65
C LEU A 15 -8.50 9.29 -6.01
N ALA A 16 -8.75 10.41 -5.33
CA ALA A 16 -9.93 11.24 -5.61
C ALA A 16 -9.88 11.83 -7.01
N LYS A 17 -8.69 12.09 -7.53
CA LYS A 17 -8.51 12.61 -8.89
C LYS A 17 -8.57 11.52 -9.96
N GLY A 18 -8.69 10.26 -9.55
CA GLY A 18 -8.73 9.15 -10.48
C GLY A 18 -7.36 8.77 -11.05
N GLU A 19 -6.28 9.21 -10.40
CA GLU A 19 -4.94 8.83 -10.85
C GLU A 19 -4.72 7.32 -10.63
N PRO A 20 -4.06 6.64 -11.57
CA PRO A 20 -3.80 5.22 -11.40
C PRO A 20 -2.76 5.01 -10.29
N VAL A 21 -3.08 4.14 -9.34
CA VAL A 21 -2.20 3.78 -8.23
C VAL A 21 -2.30 2.27 -8.03
N ASN A 22 -1.15 1.60 -8.01
CA ASN A 22 -1.11 0.17 -7.70
C ASN A 22 -0.91 0.05 -6.18
N LEU A 23 -2.03 0.09 -5.44
CA LEU A 23 -2.03 0.23 -3.99
C LEU A 23 -2.17 -1.12 -3.31
N ILE A 24 -1.20 -1.44 -2.45
CA ILE A 24 -1.16 -2.72 -1.74
C ILE A 24 -1.16 -2.47 -0.24
N ASP A 25 -2.14 -3.08 0.44
CA ASP A 25 -2.25 -3.04 1.90
C ASP A 25 -1.55 -4.27 2.44
N VAL A 26 -0.54 -4.07 3.29
CA VAL A 26 0.25 -5.18 3.84
C VAL A 26 -0.11 -5.51 5.27
N ARG A 27 -1.27 -5.04 5.74
CA ARG A 27 -1.79 -5.41 7.07
C ARG A 27 -2.31 -6.84 7.04
N GLU A 28 -2.64 -7.39 8.20
CA GLU A 28 -3.22 -8.72 8.25
C GLU A 28 -4.71 -8.68 7.94
N ARG A 29 -5.30 -9.86 7.70
CA ARG A 29 -6.69 -9.96 7.21
C ARG A 29 -7.68 -9.34 8.17
N GLU A 30 -7.49 -9.52 9.48
CA GLU A 30 -8.42 -8.96 10.47
C GLU A 30 -8.44 -7.45 10.40
N GLU A 31 -7.26 -6.84 10.22
CA GLU A 31 -7.17 -5.39 10.08
C GLU A 31 -7.86 -4.92 8.79
N TRP A 32 -7.62 -5.64 7.71
CA TRP A 32 -8.22 -5.34 6.41
C TRP A 32 -9.75 -5.41 6.48
N GLN A 33 -10.27 -6.48 7.08
CA GLN A 33 -11.71 -6.68 7.15
C GLN A 33 -12.41 -5.62 8.00
N ALA A 34 -11.72 -5.08 9.00
CA ALA A 34 -12.25 -4.04 9.85
C ALA A 34 -12.39 -2.70 9.12
N GLY A 35 -11.64 -2.50 8.06
CA GLY A 35 -11.74 -1.29 7.24
C GLY A 35 -10.52 -1.13 6.37
N HIS A 36 -10.74 -0.93 5.07
CA HIS A 36 -9.65 -0.76 4.11
C HIS A 36 -10.06 0.19 2.98
N ILE A 37 -9.08 0.65 2.24
CA ILE A 37 -9.30 1.54 1.10
C ILE A 37 -9.81 0.69 -0.06
N ALA A 38 -10.92 1.10 -0.68
CA ALA A 38 -11.59 0.31 -1.72
C ALA A 38 -10.67 -0.02 -2.90
N GLU A 39 -9.77 0.88 -3.25
CA GLU A 39 -8.87 0.71 -4.40
C GLU A 39 -7.65 -0.17 -4.08
N ALA A 40 -7.47 -0.56 -2.82
CA ALA A 40 -6.31 -1.35 -2.41
C ALA A 40 -6.53 -2.83 -2.65
N ARG A 41 -5.41 -3.55 -2.79
CA ARG A 41 -5.39 -5.02 -2.79
C ARG A 41 -4.65 -5.46 -1.54
N LEU A 42 -5.05 -6.60 -0.97
CA LEU A 42 -4.44 -7.11 0.24
C LEU A 42 -3.37 -8.14 -0.10
N ILE A 43 -2.15 -7.89 0.37
CA ILE A 43 -1.11 -8.92 0.43
C ILE A 43 -0.53 -8.82 1.83
N PRO A 44 -1.01 -9.64 2.78
CA PRO A 44 -0.57 -9.52 4.17
C PRO A 44 0.94 -9.75 4.30
N LEU A 45 1.55 -9.02 5.23
CA LEU A 45 2.99 -9.13 5.44
C LEU A 45 3.39 -10.59 5.72
N SER A 46 2.57 -11.33 6.47
CA SER A 46 2.84 -12.73 6.80
C SER A 46 2.88 -13.64 5.57
N GLU A 47 2.28 -13.21 4.45
CA GLU A 47 2.22 -14.00 3.21
C GLU A 47 3.01 -13.34 2.08
N PHE A 48 3.70 -12.24 2.38
CA PHE A 48 4.22 -11.36 1.33
C PHE A 48 5.21 -12.06 0.41
N LEU A 49 6.17 -12.78 0.97
CA LEU A 49 7.21 -13.44 0.17
C LEU A 49 6.61 -14.50 -0.77
N ASP A 50 5.57 -15.19 -0.32
CA ASP A 50 4.93 -16.22 -1.13
C ASP A 50 4.03 -15.64 -2.21
N ARG A 51 3.68 -14.35 -2.10
CA ARG A 51 2.71 -13.72 -2.99
C ARG A 51 3.30 -12.55 -3.78
N MET A 52 4.61 -12.47 -3.89
CA MET A 52 5.26 -11.38 -4.61
C MET A 52 4.89 -11.33 -6.09
N ASP A 53 4.52 -12.45 -6.67
CA ASP A 53 4.07 -12.48 -8.06
C ASP A 53 2.76 -11.70 -8.26
N GLU A 54 2.03 -11.42 -7.18
CA GLU A 54 0.79 -10.65 -7.26
C GLU A 54 1.03 -9.13 -7.26
N LEU A 55 2.28 -8.68 -7.13
CA LEU A 55 2.59 -7.25 -7.13
C LEU A 55 2.23 -6.57 -8.45
N GLU A 56 2.43 -7.27 -9.55
CA GLU A 56 2.12 -6.75 -10.89
C GLU A 56 2.71 -5.36 -11.13
N PRO A 57 4.06 -5.23 -11.07
CA PRO A 57 4.69 -3.91 -11.21
C PRO A 57 4.48 -3.28 -12.59
N GLU A 58 4.01 -4.06 -13.55
CA GLU A 58 3.71 -3.57 -14.90
C GLU A 58 2.36 -2.86 -14.97
N ARG A 59 1.54 -2.94 -13.92
CA ARG A 59 0.26 -2.23 -13.90
C ARG A 59 0.49 -0.72 -13.93
N GLU A 60 -0.49 -0.02 -14.47
CA GLU A 60 -0.45 1.42 -14.53
C GLU A 60 -0.40 2.02 -13.12
N GLY A 61 0.44 3.04 -12.95
CA GLY A 61 0.57 3.74 -11.69
C GLY A 61 1.72 3.24 -10.84
N PRO A 62 2.15 4.05 -9.88
CA PRO A 62 3.23 3.67 -8.98
C PRO A 62 2.82 2.57 -8.02
N LEU A 63 3.79 1.79 -7.60
CA LEU A 63 3.59 0.70 -6.64
C LEU A 63 3.66 1.28 -5.24
N VAL A 64 2.52 1.31 -4.55
CA VAL A 64 2.36 2.02 -3.28
C VAL A 64 1.95 1.03 -2.19
N PHE A 65 2.60 1.12 -1.03
CA PHE A 65 2.36 0.22 0.08
C PHE A 65 1.86 0.97 1.30
N ILE A 66 0.82 0.43 1.94
CA ILE A 66 0.22 1.04 3.13
C ILE A 66 0.06 -0.03 4.21
N CYS A 67 0.25 0.38 5.46
CA CYS A 67 -0.06 -0.44 6.62
C CYS A 67 -0.76 0.44 7.63
N LYS A 68 -0.76 0.09 8.92
CA LYS A 68 -1.48 0.88 9.91
C LYS A 68 -0.79 2.22 10.18
N ALA A 69 0.53 2.21 10.41
CA ALA A 69 1.26 3.40 10.85
C ALA A 69 2.47 3.73 9.95
N GLY A 70 2.67 2.98 8.88
CA GLY A 70 3.78 3.23 7.95
C GLY A 70 5.05 2.43 8.23
N VAL A 71 5.09 1.61 9.28
CA VAL A 71 6.31 0.88 9.68
C VAL A 71 6.47 -0.42 8.90
N ARG A 72 5.42 -1.26 8.87
CA ARG A 72 5.47 -2.53 8.13
C ARG A 72 5.63 -2.28 6.63
N SER A 73 4.93 -1.29 6.11
CA SER A 73 5.02 -0.94 4.68
C SER A 73 6.40 -0.38 4.34
N ALA A 74 7.03 0.36 5.26
CA ALA A 74 8.39 0.84 5.04
C ALA A 74 9.37 -0.32 4.90
N ARG A 75 9.20 -1.37 5.69
CA ARG A 75 10.07 -2.55 5.59
C ARG A 75 9.89 -3.27 4.26
N VAL A 76 8.65 -3.36 3.78
CA VAL A 76 8.38 -3.93 2.46
C VAL A 76 9.07 -3.12 1.38
N CYS A 77 8.97 -1.80 1.46
CA CYS A 77 9.63 -0.91 0.49
C CYS A 77 11.13 -1.10 0.50
N GLU A 78 11.74 -1.16 1.68
CA GLU A 78 13.19 -1.36 1.81
C GLU A 78 13.63 -2.67 1.17
N TYR A 79 12.85 -3.73 1.41
CA TYR A 79 13.14 -5.02 0.83
C TYR A 79 13.08 -4.98 -0.69
N LEU A 80 12.01 -4.43 -1.24
CA LEU A 80 11.81 -4.38 -2.69
C LEU A 80 12.79 -3.47 -3.38
N ALA A 81 13.17 -2.37 -2.75
CA ALA A 81 14.14 -1.44 -3.33
C ALA A 81 15.49 -2.12 -3.57
N GLN A 82 15.86 -3.09 -2.74
CA GLN A 82 17.09 -3.85 -2.93
C GLN A 82 17.10 -4.64 -4.25
N PHE A 83 15.93 -4.95 -4.77
CA PHE A 83 15.79 -5.69 -6.01
C PHE A 83 15.47 -4.78 -7.20
N GLY A 84 15.62 -3.47 -7.02
CA GLY A 84 15.45 -2.52 -8.12
C GLY A 84 14.05 -1.98 -8.32
N TYR A 85 13.11 -2.29 -7.42
CA TYR A 85 11.76 -1.75 -7.53
C TYR A 85 11.74 -0.27 -7.13
N ASP A 86 10.93 0.50 -7.83
CA ASP A 86 10.57 1.86 -7.43
C ASP A 86 9.26 1.76 -6.67
N VAL A 87 9.26 2.18 -5.41
CA VAL A 87 8.14 1.97 -4.50
C VAL A 87 7.83 3.23 -3.72
N VAL A 88 6.60 3.30 -3.22
CA VAL A 88 6.13 4.43 -2.41
C VAL A 88 5.62 3.87 -1.08
N ASN A 89 6.06 4.47 0.01
CA ASN A 89 5.53 4.18 1.34
C ASN A 89 4.56 5.28 1.76
N VAL A 90 3.40 4.89 2.30
CA VAL A 90 2.41 5.85 2.80
C VAL A 90 2.71 6.14 4.27
N GLU A 91 3.27 7.31 4.53
CA GLU A 91 3.59 7.75 5.88
C GLU A 91 2.31 7.94 6.68
N GLY A 92 2.31 7.43 7.90
CA GLY A 92 1.13 7.49 8.78
C GLY A 92 0.10 6.42 8.50
N GLY A 93 0.11 5.83 7.32
CA GLY A 93 -0.73 4.69 6.98
C GLY A 93 -2.22 4.90 7.21
N MET A 94 -2.91 3.80 7.54
CA MET A 94 -4.35 3.85 7.77
C MET A 94 -4.73 4.70 8.98
N ALA A 95 -3.83 4.83 9.95
CA ALA A 95 -4.09 5.67 11.13
C ALA A 95 -4.29 7.14 10.74
N ALA A 96 -3.68 7.58 9.64
CA ALA A 96 -3.78 8.95 9.15
C ALA A 96 -4.70 9.07 7.93
N TRP A 97 -5.37 7.99 7.53
CA TRP A 97 -6.21 7.98 6.33
C TRP A 97 -7.44 8.86 6.53
N PRO A 98 -7.64 9.91 5.70
CA PRO A 98 -8.78 10.82 5.86
C PRO A 98 -10.02 10.41 5.09
N GLY A 99 -9.91 9.42 4.22
CA GLY A 99 -11.00 9.03 3.34
C GLY A 99 -11.91 7.96 3.93
N GLU A 100 -12.84 7.50 3.10
CA GLU A 100 -13.75 6.44 3.49
C GLU A 100 -13.06 5.09 3.44
N VAL A 101 -13.59 4.14 4.20
CA VAL A 101 -13.13 2.75 4.15
C VAL A 101 -14.32 1.85 3.86
N VAL A 102 -14.02 0.69 3.28
CA VAL A 102 -14.99 -0.38 3.11
C VAL A 102 -14.60 -1.52 4.05
N THR A 103 -15.57 -2.38 4.39
CA THR A 103 -15.35 -3.46 5.35
C THR A 103 -15.58 -4.81 4.71
N GLY A 104 -15.04 -5.85 5.34
CA GLY A 104 -15.20 -7.21 4.87
C GLY A 104 -14.25 -7.56 3.73
N GLY A 105 -14.46 -8.68 3.14
CA GLY A 105 -13.69 -9.13 1.99
C GLY A 105 -12.33 -9.67 2.30
#